data_096695a876b3bd2ebda3138094e9c2d8
#
_entry.id   096695a876b3bd2ebda3138094e9c2d8
#
_cell.length_a   1.000
_cell.length_b   1.000
_cell.length_c   1.000
_cell.angle_alpha   90.00
_cell.angle_beta   90.00
_cell.angle_gamma   90.00
#
_symmetry.space_group_name_H-M   'P 1'
#
loop_
_entity.id
_entity.type
_entity.pdbx_description
1 polymer ?
#
loop_
_entity_poly.entity_id
_entity_poly.type
_entity_poly.pdbx_seq_one_letter_code
_entity_poly.pdbx_strand_id
1 'polypeptide(L)'
;YHSKSSTKLVAKGIHSTIYSGELTCLLGANGVGKSTLLRTLSAFQPKLDGEILVLGKDIDAYSDKELSTTIGVVLTDKCEIRNMLVRELVGMGRSPYTGFWGKLSKDDKRIVEESIALVRIEELASRMVHTLSDGERQKVMIAKALAQETPVIYLDEPTAFLDFPSKVEIMQLLHHLTRKTNKTIFMSTHDLELALQISDKIWLMDKANGISTGTPEDLALSGHLSNFFARKGIVFDKDTGLFRIDNQFSRQIRLVGHGQKYAMVRKALQRNGILANREVESNIWIETGDLKTTHFIIHETSGGTYITQTIEELLAYFDTEKS
;
A
#
# COMPACT_ATOMS: atom_id res chain seq x y z
N TYR A 1 6.38 17.44 -16.82
CA TYR A 1 6.32 18.44 -15.74
C TYR A 1 7.00 19.72 -16.22
N HIS A 2 6.23 20.78 -16.35
CA HIS A 2 6.76 22.11 -16.63
C HIS A 2 7.05 22.82 -15.31
N SER A 3 8.30 22.86 -14.88
CA SER A 3 8.76 23.90 -13.98
C SER A 3 9.18 25.10 -14.81
N LYS A 4 9.16 26.31 -14.25
CA LYS A 4 9.45 27.58 -14.98
C LYS A 4 10.78 27.62 -15.75
N SER A 5 11.60 26.55 -15.74
CA SER A 5 12.92 26.50 -16.40
C SER A 5 13.31 25.18 -17.07
N SER A 6 12.59 24.05 -16.86
CA SER A 6 12.90 22.80 -17.57
C SER A 6 11.75 21.80 -17.56
N THR A 7 11.52 21.12 -18.67
CA THR A 7 10.61 19.97 -18.77
C THR A 7 11.33 18.73 -18.24
N LYS A 8 10.81 18.09 -17.19
CA LYS A 8 11.36 16.86 -16.63
C LYS A 8 10.51 15.66 -17.03
N LEU A 9 11.11 14.72 -17.75
CA LEU A 9 10.47 13.45 -18.04
C LEU A 9 10.39 12.62 -16.77
N VAL A 10 9.18 12.18 -16.40
CA VAL A 10 8.91 11.42 -15.18
C VAL A 10 8.71 9.93 -15.50
N ALA A 11 8.02 9.64 -16.60
CA ALA A 11 7.78 8.27 -17.04
C ALA A 11 7.67 8.25 -18.58
N LYS A 12 8.04 7.14 -19.19
CA LYS A 12 7.93 6.88 -20.64
C LYS A 12 7.64 5.41 -20.92
N GLY A 13 7.06 5.15 -22.09
CA GLY A 13 6.83 3.78 -22.56
C GLY A 13 5.87 2.98 -21.68
N ILE A 14 4.84 3.64 -21.13
CA ILE A 14 3.81 2.97 -20.34
C ILE A 14 2.82 2.34 -21.31
N HIS A 15 2.66 1.02 -21.23
CA HIS A 15 1.64 0.27 -21.96
C HIS A 15 0.86 -0.57 -20.94
N SER A 16 -0.30 -0.11 -20.52
CA SER A 16 -1.11 -0.83 -19.53
C SER A 16 -2.58 -0.47 -19.66
N THR A 17 -3.43 -1.41 -19.31
CA THR A 17 -4.89 -1.24 -19.24
C THR A 17 -5.35 -1.55 -17.83
N ILE A 18 -6.26 -0.73 -17.31
CA ILE A 18 -6.96 -0.92 -16.02
C ILE A 18 -8.43 -1.13 -16.36
N TYR A 19 -9.02 -2.16 -15.75
CA TYR A 19 -10.42 -2.53 -16.02
C TYR A 19 -11.37 -2.01 -14.94
N SER A 20 -12.64 -1.92 -15.28
CA SER A 20 -13.70 -1.61 -14.30
C SER A 20 -13.70 -2.63 -13.16
N GLY A 21 -13.91 -2.13 -11.94
CA GLY A 21 -13.94 -2.97 -10.74
C GLY A 21 -12.57 -3.38 -10.23
N GLU A 22 -11.45 -2.90 -10.82
CA GLU A 22 -10.09 -3.15 -10.34
C GLU A 22 -9.60 -2.09 -9.36
N LEU A 23 -8.89 -2.55 -8.33
CA LEU A 23 -8.02 -1.74 -7.48
C LEU A 23 -6.58 -1.85 -7.99
N THR A 24 -6.05 -0.77 -8.53
CA THR A 24 -4.65 -0.70 -8.99
C THR A 24 -3.83 0.17 -8.05
N CYS A 25 -2.66 -0.34 -7.62
CA CYS A 25 -1.73 0.40 -6.76
C CYS A 25 -0.46 0.81 -7.53
N LEU A 26 -0.14 2.10 -7.50
CA LEU A 26 1.12 2.66 -8.00
C LEU A 26 2.15 2.70 -6.88
N LEU A 27 3.15 1.84 -6.96
CA LEU A 27 4.27 1.73 -6.02
C LEU A 27 5.52 2.40 -6.57
N GLY A 28 6.29 3.02 -5.71
CA GLY A 28 7.55 3.65 -6.07
C GLY A 28 8.16 4.43 -4.92
N ALA A 29 9.46 4.71 -5.01
CA ALA A 29 10.15 5.51 -4.01
C ALA A 29 9.59 6.94 -3.92
N ASN A 30 9.80 7.60 -2.77
CA ASN A 30 9.45 9.01 -2.63
C ASN A 30 10.22 9.85 -3.66
N GLY A 31 9.53 10.81 -4.28
CA GLY A 31 10.10 11.67 -5.32
C GLY A 31 10.40 10.98 -6.67
N VAL A 32 9.90 9.76 -6.91
CA VAL A 32 10.02 9.09 -8.23
C VAL A 32 9.09 9.70 -9.27
N GLY A 33 8.00 10.35 -8.84
CA GLY A 33 7.03 11.01 -9.71
C GLY A 33 5.62 10.43 -9.66
N LYS A 34 5.26 9.63 -8.63
CA LYS A 34 3.92 9.02 -8.49
C LYS A 34 2.79 10.04 -8.61
N SER A 35 2.83 11.11 -7.79
CA SER A 35 1.80 12.16 -7.81
C SER A 35 1.78 12.92 -9.14
N THR A 36 2.93 13.10 -9.80
CA THR A 36 2.98 13.71 -11.15
C THR A 36 2.29 12.82 -12.17
N LEU A 37 2.55 11.50 -12.16
CA LEU A 37 1.88 10.56 -13.04
C LEU A 37 0.37 10.54 -12.77
N LEU A 38 -0.04 10.47 -11.50
CA LEU A 38 -1.44 10.47 -11.11
C LEU A 38 -2.16 11.75 -11.58
N ARG A 39 -1.53 12.93 -11.42
CA ARG A 39 -2.07 14.20 -11.93
C ARG A 39 -2.18 14.22 -13.45
N THR A 40 -1.26 13.57 -14.16
CA THR A 40 -1.34 13.44 -15.63
C THR A 40 -2.47 12.50 -16.04
N LEU A 41 -2.63 11.35 -15.36
CA LEU A 41 -3.72 10.40 -15.62
C LEU A 41 -5.10 10.95 -15.28
N SER A 42 -5.18 11.96 -14.40
CA SER A 42 -6.43 12.64 -14.00
C SER A 42 -6.68 13.97 -14.71
N ALA A 43 -5.91 14.31 -15.74
CA ALA A 43 -5.97 15.56 -16.50
C ALA A 43 -5.68 16.85 -15.70
N PHE A 44 -5.20 16.76 -14.44
CA PHE A 44 -4.75 17.96 -13.71
C PHE A 44 -3.42 18.50 -14.22
N GLN A 45 -2.73 17.74 -15.05
CA GLN A 45 -1.49 18.12 -15.69
C GLN A 45 -1.45 17.52 -17.11
N PRO A 46 -1.05 18.28 -18.14
CA PRO A 46 -0.99 17.78 -19.50
C PRO A 46 0.06 16.65 -19.62
N LYS A 47 -0.23 15.65 -20.44
CA LYS A 47 0.74 14.66 -20.90
C LYS A 47 1.77 15.33 -21.82
N LEU A 48 2.98 14.82 -21.85
CA LEU A 48 4.02 15.31 -22.76
C LEU A 48 3.91 14.67 -24.15
N ASP A 49 3.52 13.40 -24.18
CA ASP A 49 3.38 12.58 -25.39
C ASP A 49 2.57 11.33 -25.10
N GLY A 50 2.12 10.61 -26.14
CA GLY A 50 1.36 9.38 -26.03
C GLY A 50 -0.15 9.59 -25.88
N GLU A 51 -0.86 8.52 -25.57
CA GLU A 51 -2.30 8.48 -25.47
C GLU A 51 -2.76 7.99 -24.10
N ILE A 52 -3.76 8.64 -23.54
CA ILE A 52 -4.45 8.21 -22.30
C ILE A 52 -5.93 8.10 -22.63
N LEU A 53 -6.42 6.86 -22.67
CA LEU A 53 -7.84 6.62 -22.92
C LEU A 53 -8.57 6.38 -21.60
N VAL A 54 -9.62 7.12 -21.35
CA VAL A 54 -10.55 6.92 -20.25
C VAL A 54 -11.91 6.55 -20.82
N LEU A 55 -12.41 5.36 -20.51
CA LEU A 55 -13.64 4.82 -21.09
C LEU A 55 -13.65 4.84 -22.64
N GLY A 56 -12.49 4.60 -23.26
CA GLY A 56 -12.33 4.56 -24.71
C GLY A 56 -12.21 5.93 -25.41
N LYS A 57 -12.22 7.04 -24.66
CA LYS A 57 -12.07 8.41 -25.20
C LYS A 57 -10.74 8.99 -24.72
N ASP A 58 -9.98 9.67 -25.62
CA ASP A 58 -8.73 10.35 -25.22
C ASP A 58 -9.01 11.42 -24.16
N ILE A 59 -8.16 11.47 -23.14
CA ILE A 59 -8.34 12.38 -22.01
C ILE A 59 -8.35 13.86 -22.43
N ASP A 60 -7.60 14.21 -23.46
CA ASP A 60 -7.56 15.58 -23.99
C ASP A 60 -8.82 15.97 -24.78
N ALA A 61 -9.65 14.99 -25.14
CA ALA A 61 -10.93 15.23 -25.84
C ALA A 61 -12.10 15.48 -24.88
N TYR A 62 -11.88 15.34 -23.56
CA TYR A 62 -12.91 15.62 -22.56
C TYR A 62 -12.99 17.13 -22.28
N SER A 63 -14.20 17.66 -22.14
CA SER A 63 -14.42 18.96 -21.52
C SER A 63 -14.25 18.89 -20.01
N ASP A 64 -14.00 20.01 -19.34
CA ASP A 64 -13.88 20.08 -17.86
C ASP A 64 -15.11 19.49 -17.15
N LYS A 65 -16.30 19.73 -17.71
CA LYS A 65 -17.56 19.19 -17.18
C LYS A 65 -17.62 17.67 -17.31
N GLU A 66 -17.24 17.12 -18.47
CA GLU A 66 -17.19 15.67 -18.66
C GLU A 66 -16.13 15.04 -17.74
N LEU A 67 -14.93 15.62 -17.63
CA LEU A 67 -13.90 15.14 -16.71
C LEU A 67 -14.40 15.09 -15.26
N SER A 68 -15.08 16.16 -14.82
CA SER A 68 -15.59 16.22 -13.44
C SER A 68 -16.69 15.18 -13.13
N THR A 69 -17.32 14.60 -14.15
CA THR A 69 -18.30 13.50 -13.99
C THR A 69 -17.70 12.12 -14.34
N THR A 70 -16.47 12.07 -14.84
CA THR A 70 -15.78 10.84 -15.23
C THR A 70 -14.70 10.44 -14.24
N ILE A 71 -13.96 11.42 -13.70
CA ILE A 71 -12.80 11.19 -12.83
C ILE A 71 -13.00 11.90 -11.49
N GLY A 72 -13.00 11.14 -10.41
CA GLY A 72 -12.90 11.66 -9.04
C GLY A 72 -11.45 11.62 -8.57
N VAL A 73 -11.02 12.63 -7.79
CA VAL A 73 -9.65 12.69 -7.28
C VAL A 73 -9.64 13.01 -5.79
N VAL A 74 -8.85 12.25 -5.04
CA VAL A 74 -8.53 12.51 -3.63
C VAL A 74 -7.03 12.75 -3.53
N LEU A 75 -6.64 13.95 -3.15
CA LEU A 75 -5.24 14.34 -2.98
C LEU A 75 -4.81 14.19 -1.52
N THR A 76 -3.50 14.03 -1.30
CA THR A 76 -2.89 13.91 0.03
C THR A 76 -2.88 15.24 0.80
N ASP A 77 -3.10 16.37 0.13
CA ASP A 77 -3.01 17.69 0.74
C ASP A 77 -4.00 17.82 1.92
N LYS A 78 -3.46 18.13 3.10
CA LYS A 78 -4.27 18.42 4.30
C LYS A 78 -4.99 19.75 4.09
N CYS A 79 -6.21 19.68 3.57
CA CYS A 79 -7.07 20.86 3.53
C CYS A 79 -7.58 21.14 4.96
N GLU A 80 -7.17 22.25 5.55
CA GLU A 80 -7.72 22.71 6.84
C GLU A 80 -9.14 23.21 6.64
N ILE A 81 -10.11 22.31 6.67
CA ILE A 81 -11.52 22.64 6.57
C ILE A 81 -12.01 22.96 7.96
N ARG A 82 -12.25 24.25 8.23
CA ARG A 82 -12.85 24.73 9.49
C ARG A 82 -14.34 25.01 9.28
N ASN A 83 -15.13 24.80 10.34
CA ASN A 83 -16.56 25.13 10.38
C ASN A 83 -17.42 24.47 9.26
N MET A 84 -17.14 23.22 8.93
CA MET A 84 -17.92 22.43 7.99
C MET A 84 -18.27 21.07 8.61
N LEU A 85 -19.50 20.61 8.46
CA LEU A 85 -19.93 19.29 8.86
C LEU A 85 -19.46 18.23 7.84
N VAL A 86 -19.30 17.00 8.29
CA VAL A 86 -18.96 15.85 7.43
C VAL A 86 -19.93 15.76 6.25
N ARG A 87 -21.24 15.81 6.52
CA ARG A 87 -22.28 15.75 5.47
C ARG A 87 -22.15 16.87 4.44
N GLU A 88 -21.78 18.06 4.87
CA GLU A 88 -21.58 19.20 3.97
C GLU A 88 -20.34 18.96 3.07
N LEU A 89 -19.25 18.47 3.64
CA LEU A 89 -18.04 18.14 2.89
C LEU A 89 -18.30 17.04 1.85
N VAL A 90 -19.01 15.97 2.22
CA VAL A 90 -19.39 14.91 1.28
C VAL A 90 -20.31 15.48 0.20
N GLY A 91 -21.24 16.38 0.57
CA GLY A 91 -22.13 17.09 -0.37
C GLY A 91 -21.39 17.90 -1.42
N MET A 92 -20.17 18.39 -1.14
CA MET A 92 -19.35 19.06 -2.16
C MET A 92 -18.96 18.13 -3.32
N GLY A 93 -19.00 16.81 -3.14
CA GLY A 93 -18.84 15.84 -4.24
C GLY A 93 -19.90 16.00 -5.32
N ARG A 94 -21.05 16.59 -5.01
CA ARG A 94 -22.14 16.85 -5.96
C ARG A 94 -21.95 18.13 -6.81
N SER A 95 -20.85 18.88 -6.59
CA SER A 95 -20.61 20.14 -7.31
C SER A 95 -20.76 20.05 -8.83
N PRO A 96 -20.34 18.98 -9.55
CA PRO A 96 -20.53 18.86 -10.99
C PRO A 96 -22.00 18.82 -11.45
N TYR A 97 -22.91 18.48 -10.54
CA TYR A 97 -24.35 18.30 -10.80
C TYR A 97 -25.21 19.45 -10.29
N THR A 98 -24.65 20.32 -9.43
CA THR A 98 -25.37 21.47 -8.88
C THR A 98 -25.24 22.69 -9.78
N GLY A 99 -26.25 23.55 -9.79
CA GLY A 99 -26.19 24.83 -10.49
C GLY A 99 -25.30 25.85 -9.75
N PHE A 100 -25.26 27.07 -10.24
CA PHE A 100 -24.44 28.19 -9.73
C PHE A 100 -24.54 28.39 -8.20
N TRP A 101 -25.71 28.18 -7.63
CA TRP A 101 -25.94 28.34 -6.18
C TRP A 101 -25.54 27.14 -5.33
N GLY A 102 -25.03 26.07 -5.91
CA GLY A 102 -24.57 24.89 -5.17
C GLY A 102 -25.67 24.17 -4.35
N LYS A 103 -26.95 24.42 -4.64
CA LYS A 103 -28.08 23.84 -3.87
C LYS A 103 -28.27 22.39 -4.23
N LEU A 104 -28.18 21.50 -3.23
CA LEU A 104 -28.42 20.07 -3.38
C LEU A 104 -29.90 19.76 -3.57
N SER A 105 -30.22 18.99 -4.60
CA SER A 105 -31.54 18.40 -4.84
C SER A 105 -31.87 17.31 -3.81
N LYS A 106 -33.04 16.73 -3.86
CA LYS A 106 -33.41 15.57 -3.05
C LYS A 106 -32.55 14.35 -3.39
N ASP A 107 -32.28 14.14 -4.68
CA ASP A 107 -31.43 13.05 -5.15
C ASP A 107 -29.97 13.23 -4.72
N ASP A 108 -29.43 14.46 -4.82
CA ASP A 108 -28.07 14.73 -4.34
C ASP A 108 -27.93 14.41 -2.85
N LYS A 109 -28.91 14.78 -2.04
CA LYS A 109 -28.91 14.46 -0.59
C LYS A 109 -28.95 12.95 -0.34
N ARG A 110 -29.76 12.19 -1.11
CA ARG A 110 -29.79 10.72 -1.05
C ARG A 110 -28.41 10.12 -1.37
N ILE A 111 -27.78 10.57 -2.46
CA ILE A 111 -26.44 10.12 -2.88
C ILE A 111 -25.38 10.42 -1.81
N VAL A 112 -25.47 11.58 -1.16
CA VAL A 112 -24.59 11.94 -0.05
C VAL A 112 -24.74 10.95 1.12
N GLU A 113 -25.98 10.65 1.56
CA GLU A 113 -26.23 9.70 2.65
C GLU A 113 -25.78 8.27 2.26
N GLU A 114 -26.04 7.83 1.03
CA GLU A 114 -25.58 6.55 0.52
C GLU A 114 -24.05 6.46 0.49
N SER A 115 -23.35 7.55 0.11
CA SER A 115 -21.90 7.60 0.09
C SER A 115 -21.30 7.54 1.50
N ILE A 116 -21.93 8.20 2.48
CA ILE A 116 -21.58 8.13 3.90
C ILE A 116 -21.74 6.70 4.43
N ALA A 117 -22.86 6.04 4.10
CA ALA A 117 -23.13 4.66 4.51
C ALA A 117 -22.16 3.65 3.85
N LEU A 118 -21.77 3.87 2.59
CA LEU A 118 -20.80 3.02 1.88
C LEU A 118 -19.44 2.95 2.57
N VAL A 119 -19.00 4.03 3.22
CA VAL A 119 -17.74 4.09 3.98
C VAL A 119 -17.91 3.89 5.48
N ARG A 120 -19.14 3.63 5.95
CA ARG A 120 -19.50 3.32 7.35
C ARG A 120 -19.09 4.44 8.33
N ILE A 121 -19.55 5.67 8.05
CA ILE A 121 -19.31 6.84 8.90
C ILE A 121 -20.58 7.62 9.20
N GLU A 122 -21.73 6.96 9.25
CA GLU A 122 -23.03 7.59 9.49
C GLU A 122 -23.05 8.38 10.80
N GLU A 123 -22.40 7.88 11.85
CA GLU A 123 -22.29 8.51 13.16
C GLU A 123 -21.45 9.81 13.13
N LEU A 124 -20.62 9.97 12.10
CA LEU A 124 -19.79 11.16 11.92
C LEU A 124 -20.49 12.27 11.12
N ALA A 125 -21.60 11.97 10.45
CA ALA A 125 -22.25 12.86 9.47
C ALA A 125 -22.53 14.28 10.01
N SER A 126 -22.85 14.41 11.30
CA SER A 126 -23.13 15.68 11.98
C SER A 126 -21.95 16.26 12.75
N ARG A 127 -20.76 15.64 12.70
CA ARG A 127 -19.55 16.16 13.35
C ARG A 127 -18.86 17.19 12.47
N MET A 128 -18.10 18.07 13.11
CA MET A 128 -17.23 19.03 12.43
C MET A 128 -15.99 18.33 11.89
N VAL A 129 -15.60 18.58 10.64
CA VAL A 129 -14.47 17.92 9.96
C VAL A 129 -13.15 18.11 10.72
N HIS A 130 -12.92 19.25 11.34
CA HIS A 130 -11.70 19.52 12.10
C HIS A 130 -11.57 18.70 13.40
N THR A 131 -12.64 18.06 13.87
CA THR A 131 -12.65 17.21 15.08
C THR A 131 -12.36 15.75 14.80
N LEU A 132 -12.18 15.38 13.53
CA LEU A 132 -11.95 14.01 13.08
C LEU A 132 -10.49 13.59 13.23
N SER A 133 -10.26 12.32 13.55
CA SER A 133 -8.96 11.68 13.38
C SER A 133 -8.56 11.66 11.90
N ASP A 134 -7.26 11.42 11.61
CA ASP A 134 -6.78 11.35 10.22
C ASP A 134 -7.46 10.20 9.44
N GLY A 135 -7.72 9.04 10.08
CA GLY A 135 -8.43 7.92 9.47
C GLY A 135 -9.91 8.22 9.18
N GLU A 136 -10.63 8.83 10.13
CA GLU A 136 -12.01 9.28 9.92
C GLU A 136 -12.08 10.32 8.81
N ARG A 137 -11.16 11.28 8.79
CA ARG A 137 -11.08 12.29 7.74
C ARG A 137 -10.83 11.67 6.36
N GLN A 138 -9.97 10.66 6.29
CA GLN A 138 -9.70 9.95 5.04
C GLN A 138 -10.95 9.25 4.51
N LYS A 139 -11.74 8.60 5.38
CA LYS A 139 -13.03 8.01 4.98
C LYS A 139 -14.01 9.07 4.46
N VAL A 140 -14.05 10.25 5.08
CA VAL A 140 -14.88 11.37 4.61
C VAL A 140 -14.46 11.85 3.23
N MET A 141 -13.14 11.93 2.95
CA MET A 141 -12.64 12.29 1.61
C MET A 141 -12.98 11.24 0.56
N ILE A 142 -12.95 9.97 0.92
CA ILE A 142 -13.41 8.87 0.05
C ILE A 142 -14.92 8.97 -0.19
N ALA A 143 -15.73 9.23 0.86
CA ALA A 143 -17.17 9.43 0.72
C ALA A 143 -17.50 10.61 -0.23
N LYS A 144 -16.76 11.71 -0.11
CA LYS A 144 -16.87 12.86 -1.05
C LYS A 144 -16.62 12.44 -2.48
N ALA A 145 -15.56 11.65 -2.75
CA ALA A 145 -15.26 11.15 -4.08
C ALA A 145 -16.32 10.17 -4.60
N LEU A 146 -16.91 9.35 -3.72
CA LEU A 146 -18.03 8.47 -4.07
C LEU A 146 -19.29 9.25 -4.41
N ALA A 147 -19.59 10.32 -3.67
CA ALA A 147 -20.73 11.19 -3.93
C ALA A 147 -20.64 11.92 -5.29
N GLN A 148 -19.46 12.02 -5.87
CA GLN A 148 -19.28 12.53 -7.23
C GLN A 148 -19.75 11.54 -8.31
N GLU A 149 -20.03 10.28 -7.95
CA GLU A 149 -20.52 9.20 -8.83
C GLU A 149 -19.67 8.91 -10.08
N THR A 150 -18.40 9.30 -10.07
CA THR A 150 -17.49 9.04 -11.19
C THR A 150 -17.17 7.55 -11.33
N PRO A 151 -17.03 7.00 -12.54
CA PRO A 151 -16.60 5.61 -12.77
C PRO A 151 -15.13 5.36 -12.40
N VAL A 152 -14.29 6.39 -12.41
CA VAL A 152 -12.85 6.30 -12.08
C VAL A 152 -12.54 7.19 -10.89
N ILE A 153 -11.78 6.66 -9.92
CA ILE A 153 -11.32 7.40 -8.74
C ILE A 153 -9.80 7.25 -8.62
N TYR A 154 -9.10 8.38 -8.61
CA TYR A 154 -7.68 8.47 -8.32
C TYR A 154 -7.46 8.91 -6.87
N LEU A 155 -6.57 8.22 -6.14
CA LEU A 155 -6.19 8.60 -4.77
C LEU A 155 -4.66 8.74 -4.68
N ASP A 156 -4.20 9.88 -4.22
CA ASP A 156 -2.78 10.12 -3.98
C ASP A 156 -2.45 9.85 -2.51
N GLU A 157 -1.76 8.74 -2.26
CA GLU A 157 -1.33 8.27 -0.93
C GLU A 157 -2.44 8.28 0.15
N PRO A 158 -3.60 7.59 -0.06
CA PRO A 158 -4.74 7.66 0.85
C PRO A 158 -4.47 7.07 2.24
N THR A 159 -3.37 6.36 2.42
CA THR A 159 -2.95 5.75 3.70
C THR A 159 -1.84 6.56 4.39
N ALA A 160 -1.44 7.71 3.84
CA ALA A 160 -0.41 8.54 4.45
C ALA A 160 -0.83 9.05 5.84
N PHE A 161 0.13 9.06 6.77
CA PHE A 161 -0.04 9.51 8.16
C PHE A 161 -0.99 8.68 9.04
N LEU A 162 -1.50 7.55 8.55
CA LEU A 162 -2.35 6.65 9.31
C LEU A 162 -1.51 5.62 10.08
N ASP A 163 -2.02 5.17 11.22
CA ASP A 163 -1.51 3.99 11.91
C ASP A 163 -1.82 2.71 11.12
N PHE A 164 -1.16 1.61 11.44
CA PHE A 164 -1.28 0.37 10.67
C PHE A 164 -2.73 -0.17 10.62
N PRO A 165 -3.51 -0.24 11.72
CA PRO A 165 -4.91 -0.66 11.65
C PRO A 165 -5.77 0.20 10.72
N SER A 166 -5.63 1.53 10.80
CA SER A 166 -6.36 2.46 9.92
C SER A 166 -5.97 2.31 8.46
N LYS A 167 -4.68 2.04 8.15
CA LYS A 167 -4.23 1.73 6.79
C LYS A 167 -4.92 0.49 6.23
N VAL A 168 -4.93 -0.59 7.01
CA VAL A 168 -5.59 -1.85 6.63
C VAL A 168 -7.08 -1.60 6.36
N GLU A 169 -7.74 -0.85 7.24
CA GLU A 169 -9.17 -0.53 7.09
C GLU A 169 -9.45 0.26 5.81
N ILE A 170 -8.66 1.29 5.51
CA ILE A 170 -8.80 2.07 4.26
C ILE A 170 -8.56 1.19 3.03
N MET A 171 -7.52 0.35 3.03
CA MET A 171 -7.23 -0.53 1.91
C MET A 171 -8.35 -1.55 1.66
N GLN A 172 -8.86 -2.18 2.72
CA GLN A 172 -10.00 -3.10 2.64
C GLN A 172 -11.27 -2.39 2.16
N LEU A 173 -11.52 -1.17 2.63
CA LEU A 173 -12.64 -0.34 2.17
C LEU A 173 -12.54 -0.08 0.67
N LEU A 174 -11.40 0.37 0.17
CA LEU A 174 -11.20 0.67 -1.25
C LEU A 174 -11.39 -0.59 -2.12
N HIS A 175 -10.82 -1.73 -1.71
CA HIS A 175 -11.03 -2.99 -2.40
C HIS A 175 -12.51 -3.42 -2.41
N HIS A 176 -13.21 -3.30 -1.27
CA HIS A 176 -14.64 -3.61 -1.18
C HIS A 176 -15.46 -2.70 -2.11
N LEU A 177 -15.12 -1.41 -2.16
CA LEU A 177 -15.81 -0.43 -3.01
C LEU A 177 -15.67 -0.76 -4.50
N THR A 178 -14.50 -1.20 -4.98
CA THR A 178 -14.35 -1.61 -6.39
C THR A 178 -15.31 -2.74 -6.74
N ARG A 179 -15.43 -3.73 -5.88
CA ARG A 179 -16.33 -4.89 -6.08
C ARG A 179 -17.79 -4.51 -6.00
N LYS A 180 -18.17 -3.70 -5.00
CA LYS A 180 -19.57 -3.34 -4.74
C LYS A 180 -20.12 -2.35 -5.76
N THR A 181 -19.30 -1.41 -6.23
CA THR A 181 -19.75 -0.30 -7.08
C THR A 181 -19.27 -0.40 -8.52
N ASN A 182 -18.47 -1.41 -8.86
CA ASN A 182 -17.81 -1.60 -10.15
C ASN A 182 -16.98 -0.37 -10.61
N LYS A 183 -16.53 0.45 -9.66
CA LYS A 183 -15.68 1.61 -9.94
C LYS A 183 -14.23 1.16 -10.11
N THR A 184 -13.51 1.85 -10.99
CA THR A 184 -12.06 1.72 -11.11
C THR A 184 -11.39 2.59 -10.07
N ILE A 185 -10.53 2.02 -9.22
CA ILE A 185 -9.75 2.78 -8.25
C ILE A 185 -8.26 2.62 -8.57
N PHE A 186 -7.59 3.75 -8.78
CA PHE A 186 -6.15 3.81 -8.96
C PHE A 186 -5.55 4.67 -7.85
N MET A 187 -4.64 4.11 -7.06
CA MET A 187 -4.05 4.81 -5.94
C MET A 187 -2.52 4.74 -5.94
N SER A 188 -1.87 5.83 -5.54
CA SER A 188 -0.46 5.78 -5.18
C SER A 188 -0.31 5.35 -3.72
N THR A 189 0.72 4.58 -3.43
CA THR A 189 1.06 4.19 -2.06
C THR A 189 2.55 3.87 -1.93
N HIS A 190 3.05 3.92 -0.71
CA HIS A 190 4.36 3.40 -0.32
C HIS A 190 4.24 2.15 0.58
N ASP A 191 3.03 1.76 0.95
CA ASP A 191 2.74 0.58 1.76
C ASP A 191 2.73 -0.68 0.88
N LEU A 192 3.94 -1.21 0.64
CA LEU A 192 4.16 -2.32 -0.27
C LEU A 192 3.39 -3.59 0.13
N GLU A 193 3.53 -4.00 1.39
CA GLU A 193 2.92 -5.26 1.85
C GLU A 193 1.40 -5.24 1.75
N LEU A 194 0.77 -4.12 2.08
CA LEU A 194 -0.68 -3.97 1.95
C LEU A 194 -1.11 -3.93 0.48
N ALA A 195 -0.35 -3.25 -0.38
CA ALA A 195 -0.65 -3.19 -1.80
C ALA A 195 -0.59 -4.59 -2.44
N LEU A 196 0.44 -5.39 -2.12
CA LEU A 196 0.57 -6.76 -2.64
C LEU A 196 -0.54 -7.71 -2.18
N GLN A 197 -1.11 -7.48 -0.99
CA GLN A 197 -2.16 -8.34 -0.45
C GLN A 197 -3.57 -8.00 -0.95
N ILE A 198 -3.79 -6.77 -1.42
CA ILE A 198 -5.16 -6.27 -1.64
C ILE A 198 -5.41 -5.84 -3.09
N SER A 199 -4.40 -5.37 -3.83
CA SER A 199 -4.61 -4.85 -5.17
C SER A 199 -4.73 -5.94 -6.24
N ASP A 200 -5.58 -5.70 -7.23
CA ASP A 200 -5.71 -6.55 -8.41
C ASP A 200 -4.52 -6.38 -9.35
N LYS A 201 -3.97 -5.18 -9.40
CA LYS A 201 -2.85 -4.82 -10.27
C LYS A 201 -1.89 -3.87 -9.59
N ILE A 202 -0.62 -4.01 -9.89
CA ILE A 202 0.46 -3.15 -9.40
C ILE A 202 1.17 -2.50 -10.57
N TRP A 203 1.47 -1.23 -10.39
CA TRP A 203 2.39 -0.47 -11.22
C TRP A 203 3.63 -0.15 -10.38
N LEU A 204 4.78 -0.74 -10.73
CA LEU A 204 6.06 -0.48 -10.07
C LEU A 204 6.79 0.63 -10.83
N MET A 205 6.93 1.79 -10.22
CA MET A 205 7.59 2.94 -10.81
C MET A 205 9.02 3.09 -10.29
N ASP A 206 10.00 2.90 -11.18
CA ASP A 206 11.44 3.01 -10.91
C ASP A 206 12.09 4.05 -11.82
N LYS A 207 13.06 4.83 -11.30
CA LYS A 207 13.75 5.86 -12.11
C LYS A 207 14.62 5.27 -13.23
N ALA A 208 15.18 4.09 -13.02
CA ALA A 208 16.10 3.48 -13.96
C ALA A 208 15.38 2.59 -14.97
N ASN A 209 14.33 1.87 -14.51
CA ASN A 209 13.66 0.82 -15.28
C ASN A 209 12.29 1.24 -15.81
N GLY A 210 11.82 2.47 -15.51
CA GLY A 210 10.51 2.92 -15.93
C GLY A 210 9.38 2.34 -15.09
N ILE A 211 8.29 1.91 -15.74
CA ILE A 211 7.13 1.33 -15.07
C ILE A 211 6.93 -0.11 -15.54
N SER A 212 6.89 -1.03 -14.56
CA SER A 212 6.47 -2.43 -14.75
C SER A 212 5.07 -2.62 -14.19
N THR A 213 4.20 -3.30 -14.93
CA THR A 213 2.79 -3.50 -14.55
C THR A 213 2.42 -4.97 -14.58
N GLY A 214 1.58 -5.42 -13.65
CA GLY A 214 1.10 -6.80 -13.59
C GLY A 214 0.31 -7.08 -12.32
N THR A 215 -0.14 -8.32 -12.15
CA THR A 215 -0.64 -8.78 -10.85
C THR A 215 0.52 -8.86 -9.85
N PRO A 216 0.26 -8.77 -8.54
CA PRO A 216 1.30 -8.97 -7.52
C PRO A 216 2.10 -10.26 -7.76
N GLU A 217 1.42 -11.36 -8.07
CA GLU A 217 2.00 -12.68 -8.27
C GLU A 217 2.90 -12.74 -9.52
N ASP A 218 2.45 -12.20 -10.65
CA ASP A 218 3.24 -12.17 -11.89
C ASP A 218 4.52 -11.33 -11.73
N LEU A 219 4.42 -10.19 -11.03
CA LEU A 219 5.57 -9.35 -10.73
C LEU A 219 6.56 -10.02 -9.77
N ALA A 220 6.06 -10.87 -8.86
CA ALA A 220 6.89 -11.68 -7.98
C ALA A 220 7.60 -12.79 -8.77
N LEU A 221 6.86 -13.57 -9.55
CA LEU A 221 7.39 -14.71 -10.33
C LEU A 221 8.39 -14.27 -11.41
N SER A 222 8.10 -13.16 -12.09
CA SER A 222 9.01 -12.57 -13.09
C SER A 222 10.26 -11.91 -12.50
N GLY A 223 10.35 -11.79 -11.16
CA GLY A 223 11.48 -11.17 -10.48
C GLY A 223 11.48 -9.64 -10.47
N HIS A 224 10.44 -8.98 -11.01
CA HIS A 224 10.34 -7.52 -11.02
C HIS A 224 10.33 -6.94 -9.60
N LEU A 225 9.62 -7.58 -8.66
CA LEU A 225 9.62 -7.17 -7.24
C LEU A 225 11.01 -7.30 -6.63
N SER A 226 11.68 -8.44 -6.83
CA SER A 226 13.03 -8.66 -6.32
C SER A 226 14.01 -7.62 -6.84
N ASN A 227 13.99 -7.32 -8.14
CA ASN A 227 14.87 -6.33 -8.77
C ASN A 227 14.58 -4.90 -8.30
N PHE A 228 13.30 -4.56 -8.08
CA PHE A 228 12.89 -3.25 -7.60
C PHE A 228 13.42 -2.95 -6.20
N PHE A 229 13.50 -3.98 -5.33
CA PHE A 229 13.90 -3.83 -3.94
C PHE A 229 15.35 -4.22 -3.66
N ALA A 230 16.02 -5.00 -4.51
CA ALA A 230 17.39 -5.47 -4.32
C ALA A 230 18.41 -4.34 -4.02
N ARG A 231 18.23 -3.18 -4.65
CA ARG A 231 19.09 -1.99 -4.45
C ARG A 231 18.93 -1.32 -3.07
N LYS A 232 17.98 -1.75 -2.25
CA LYS A 232 17.64 -1.14 -0.96
C LYS A 232 17.99 -2.06 0.22
N GLY A 233 18.72 -3.16 -0.01
CA GLY A 233 18.97 -4.16 1.04
C GLY A 233 17.71 -4.91 1.45
N ILE A 234 16.74 -5.05 0.54
CA ILE A 234 15.51 -5.77 0.76
C ILE A 234 15.44 -6.93 -0.22
N VAL A 235 15.17 -8.12 0.28
CA VAL A 235 15.00 -9.34 -0.51
C VAL A 235 13.54 -9.77 -0.47
N PHE A 236 13.00 -10.09 -1.64
CA PHE A 236 11.70 -10.75 -1.73
C PHE A 236 11.91 -12.26 -1.58
N ASP A 237 11.38 -12.83 -0.52
CA ASP A 237 11.40 -14.25 -0.24
C ASP A 237 10.28 -14.93 -1.04
N LYS A 238 10.66 -15.67 -2.08
CA LYS A 238 9.71 -16.31 -3.01
C LYS A 238 8.91 -17.43 -2.36
N ASP A 239 9.45 -18.07 -1.31
CA ASP A 239 8.79 -19.18 -0.62
C ASP A 239 7.69 -18.70 0.31
N THR A 240 7.89 -17.53 0.90
CA THR A 240 6.93 -16.95 1.85
C THR A 240 6.07 -15.84 1.23
N GLY A 241 6.46 -15.31 0.06
CA GLY A 241 5.82 -14.14 -0.56
C GLY A 241 6.01 -12.84 0.22
N LEU A 242 6.95 -12.78 1.17
CA LEU A 242 7.20 -11.64 2.06
C LEU A 242 8.53 -10.95 1.73
N PHE A 243 8.59 -9.67 2.07
CA PHE A 243 9.84 -8.94 2.04
C PHE A 243 10.61 -9.13 3.34
N ARG A 244 11.92 -9.28 3.21
CA ARG A 244 12.84 -9.33 4.35
C ARG A 244 14.04 -8.41 4.12
N ILE A 245 14.66 -7.99 5.20
CA ILE A 245 15.93 -7.28 5.16
C ILE A 245 17.01 -8.26 4.69
N ASP A 246 17.85 -7.83 3.76
CA ASP A 246 19.02 -8.58 3.33
C ASP A 246 20.08 -8.51 4.45
N ASN A 247 20.04 -9.50 5.33
CA ASN A 247 20.97 -9.57 6.45
C ASN A 247 22.29 -10.16 5.96
N GLN A 248 23.40 -9.46 6.21
CA GLN A 248 24.71 -10.08 6.12
C GLN A 248 24.89 -11.03 7.30
N PHE A 249 25.07 -12.30 7.00
CA PHE A 249 25.28 -13.32 8.02
C PHE A 249 26.77 -13.49 8.32
N SER A 250 27.17 -13.29 9.55
CA SER A 250 28.53 -13.54 10.06
C SER A 250 28.73 -14.96 10.55
N ARG A 251 27.63 -15.68 10.81
CA ARG A 251 27.63 -17.04 11.42
C ARG A 251 26.52 -17.88 10.83
N GLN A 252 26.73 -19.18 10.79
CA GLN A 252 25.71 -20.17 10.40
C GLN A 252 25.49 -21.20 11.48
N ILE A 253 24.23 -21.55 11.74
CA ILE A 253 23.85 -22.50 12.79
C ILE A 253 22.75 -23.41 12.24
N ARG A 254 22.87 -24.72 12.52
CA ARG A 254 21.82 -25.68 12.22
C ARG A 254 20.67 -25.48 13.19
N LEU A 255 19.45 -25.28 12.66
CA LEU A 255 18.24 -25.14 13.43
C LEU A 255 17.29 -26.30 13.14
N VAL A 256 16.98 -27.10 14.16
CA VAL A 256 16.13 -28.29 14.08
C VAL A 256 14.78 -27.99 14.72
N GLY A 257 13.70 -28.42 14.06
CA GLY A 257 12.34 -28.21 14.53
C GLY A 257 11.39 -27.81 13.42
N HIS A 258 10.17 -27.41 13.78
CA HIS A 258 9.13 -26.99 12.85
C HIS A 258 8.09 -26.08 13.55
N GLY A 259 7.19 -25.47 12.73
CA GLY A 259 6.10 -24.64 13.24
C GLY A 259 6.54 -23.28 13.77
N GLN A 260 5.71 -22.71 14.66
CA GLN A 260 5.85 -21.32 15.10
C GLN A 260 7.15 -21.07 15.87
N LYS A 261 7.56 -21.97 16.76
CA LYS A 261 8.81 -21.82 17.52
C LYS A 261 10.03 -21.77 16.61
N TYR A 262 10.12 -22.70 15.67
CA TYR A 262 11.18 -22.70 14.65
C TYR A 262 11.23 -21.36 13.91
N ALA A 263 10.09 -20.87 13.45
CA ALA A 263 10.02 -19.60 12.71
C ALA A 263 10.46 -18.40 13.58
N MET A 264 10.06 -18.35 14.85
CA MET A 264 10.43 -17.26 15.76
C MET A 264 11.92 -17.30 16.12
N VAL A 265 12.48 -18.47 16.43
CA VAL A 265 13.93 -18.63 16.69
C VAL A 265 14.73 -18.28 15.45
N ARG A 266 14.35 -18.77 14.26
CA ARG A 266 15.00 -18.44 12.99
C ARG A 266 15.03 -16.93 12.77
N LYS A 267 13.90 -16.25 12.97
CA LYS A 267 13.78 -14.79 12.82
C LYS A 267 14.65 -14.03 13.82
N ALA A 268 14.71 -14.50 15.07
CA ALA A 268 15.55 -13.90 16.11
C ALA A 268 17.05 -14.02 15.78
N LEU A 269 17.49 -15.20 15.36
CA LEU A 269 18.88 -15.44 14.92
C LEU A 269 19.25 -14.62 13.71
N GLN A 270 18.39 -14.56 12.70
CA GLN A 270 18.61 -13.73 11.49
C GLN A 270 18.79 -12.26 11.83
N ARG A 271 17.99 -11.71 12.76
CA ARG A 271 18.13 -10.34 13.24
C ARG A 271 19.49 -10.08 13.90
N ASN A 272 20.13 -11.11 14.46
CA ASN A 272 21.45 -11.06 15.09
C ASN A 272 22.58 -11.51 14.14
N GLY A 273 22.35 -11.50 12.82
CA GLY A 273 23.36 -11.82 11.81
C GLY A 273 23.74 -13.31 11.76
N ILE A 274 22.87 -14.21 12.22
CA ILE A 274 23.07 -15.65 12.25
C ILE A 274 22.12 -16.31 11.24
N LEU A 275 22.68 -16.97 10.23
CA LEU A 275 21.90 -17.80 9.30
C LEU A 275 21.53 -19.11 9.98
N ALA A 276 20.24 -19.38 10.15
CA ALA A 276 19.76 -20.60 10.79
C ALA A 276 18.75 -21.34 9.91
N ASN A 277 19.07 -22.56 9.52
CA ASN A 277 18.18 -23.46 8.82
C ASN A 277 18.53 -24.93 9.09
N ARG A 278 17.76 -25.88 8.54
CA ARG A 278 17.93 -27.32 8.76
C ARG A 278 19.11 -27.92 8.00
N GLU A 279 19.50 -27.30 6.90
CA GLU A 279 20.49 -27.84 5.94
C GLU A 279 21.90 -27.34 6.22
N VAL A 280 22.06 -26.38 7.14
CA VAL A 280 23.37 -25.88 7.53
C VAL A 280 24.11 -26.91 8.38
N GLU A 281 25.33 -27.23 7.98
CA GLU A 281 26.27 -27.95 8.81
C GLU A 281 26.97 -26.98 9.76
N SER A 282 26.92 -27.27 11.06
CA SER A 282 27.45 -26.39 12.10
C SER A 282 27.87 -27.19 13.32
N ASN A 283 28.91 -26.72 14.01
CA ASN A 283 29.36 -27.29 15.28
C ASN A 283 28.39 -27.02 16.43
N ILE A 284 27.41 -26.14 16.22
CA ILE A 284 26.36 -25.82 17.16
C ILE A 284 25.02 -25.99 16.44
N TRP A 285 24.08 -26.66 17.08
CA TRP A 285 22.72 -26.74 16.58
C TRP A 285 21.72 -26.46 17.67
N ILE A 286 20.57 -25.92 17.28
CA ILE A 286 19.46 -25.59 18.18
C ILE A 286 18.29 -26.47 17.85
N GLU A 287 17.71 -27.09 18.90
CA GLU A 287 16.46 -27.81 18.81
C GLU A 287 15.34 -27.00 19.46
N THR A 288 14.27 -26.73 18.69
CA THR A 288 13.15 -25.91 19.16
C THR A 288 12.05 -26.73 19.84
N GLY A 289 12.10 -28.08 19.76
CA GLY A 289 11.02 -28.93 20.26
C GLY A 289 9.67 -28.72 19.53
N ASP A 290 8.64 -29.29 20.11
CA ASP A 290 7.25 -29.10 19.69
C ASP A 290 6.56 -27.94 20.45
N LEU A 291 5.28 -27.69 20.18
CA LEU A 291 4.51 -26.63 20.85
C LEU A 291 4.30 -26.86 22.36
N LYS A 292 4.50 -28.08 22.82
CA LYS A 292 4.32 -28.48 24.25
C LYS A 292 5.59 -28.31 25.07
N THR A 293 6.77 -28.32 24.41
CA THR A 293 8.05 -28.04 25.07
C THR A 293 8.16 -26.58 25.41
N THR A 294 8.55 -26.20 26.62
CA THR A 294 8.68 -24.80 27.06
C THR A 294 10.10 -24.24 26.90
N HIS A 295 11.05 -25.04 26.41
CA HIS A 295 12.47 -24.73 26.37
C HIS A 295 13.05 -24.93 24.95
N PHE A 296 14.24 -24.40 24.73
CA PHE A 296 15.09 -24.59 23.57
C PHE A 296 16.38 -25.28 24.02
N ILE A 297 16.93 -26.15 23.20
CA ILE A 297 18.14 -26.91 23.54
C ILE A 297 19.22 -26.51 22.54
N ILE A 298 20.36 -26.04 23.04
CA ILE A 298 21.56 -25.74 22.26
C ILE A 298 22.53 -26.91 22.48
N HIS A 299 22.99 -27.49 21.40
CA HIS A 299 23.94 -28.60 21.41
C HIS A 299 25.25 -28.15 20.78
N GLU A 300 26.37 -28.56 21.34
CA GLU A 300 27.70 -28.40 20.77
C GLU A 300 28.28 -29.77 20.39
N THR A 301 29.02 -29.82 19.29
CA THR A 301 29.75 -31.04 18.88
C THR A 301 30.80 -31.50 19.92
N SER A 302 31.26 -30.59 20.78
CA SER A 302 32.12 -30.87 21.92
C SER A 302 31.47 -31.72 23.05
N GLY A 303 30.12 -31.91 22.95
CA GLY A 303 29.31 -32.63 23.93
C GLY A 303 28.57 -31.74 24.92
N GLY A 304 28.68 -30.43 24.81
CA GLY A 304 27.93 -29.45 25.60
C GLY A 304 26.45 -29.45 25.23
N THR A 305 25.58 -29.35 26.23
CA THR A 305 24.14 -29.13 26.03
C THR A 305 23.66 -28.07 27.00
N TYR A 306 23.01 -27.04 26.45
CA TYR A 306 22.47 -25.91 27.22
C TYR A 306 20.98 -25.80 26.99
N ILE A 307 20.21 -25.61 28.06
CA ILE A 307 18.75 -25.47 28.00
C ILE A 307 18.41 -24.03 28.34
N THR A 308 17.62 -23.37 27.46
CA THR A 308 17.12 -22.01 27.64
C THR A 308 15.61 -22.00 27.63
N GLN A 309 15.00 -21.17 28.46
CA GLN A 309 13.53 -21.04 28.56
C GLN A 309 12.95 -20.01 27.61
N THR A 310 13.75 -19.03 27.23
CA THR A 310 13.33 -17.92 26.38
C THR A 310 14.26 -17.76 25.17
N ILE A 311 13.75 -17.10 24.12
CA ILE A 311 14.57 -16.71 22.95
C ILE A 311 15.63 -15.68 23.36
N GLU A 312 15.36 -14.86 24.37
CA GLU A 312 16.32 -13.89 24.90
C GLU A 312 17.54 -14.59 25.51
N GLU A 313 17.31 -15.58 26.38
CA GLU A 313 18.38 -16.42 26.93
C GLU A 313 19.17 -17.17 25.85
N LEU A 314 18.46 -17.68 24.83
CA LEU A 314 19.08 -18.34 23.68
C LEU A 314 20.01 -17.38 22.91
N LEU A 315 19.61 -16.13 22.71
CA LEU A 315 20.44 -15.13 22.07
C LEU A 315 21.63 -14.73 22.93
N ALA A 316 21.45 -14.58 24.24
CA ALA A 316 22.51 -14.25 25.18
C ALA A 316 23.67 -15.27 25.17
N TYR A 317 23.37 -16.56 24.94
CA TYR A 317 24.40 -17.59 24.73
C TYR A 317 25.38 -17.23 23.60
N PHE A 318 24.90 -16.68 22.48
CA PHE A 318 25.73 -16.30 21.35
C PHE A 318 26.46 -14.94 21.52
N ASP A 319 26.00 -14.10 22.43
CA ASP A 319 26.67 -12.82 22.74
C ASP A 319 27.86 -13.00 23.67
N THR A 320 27.81 -13.99 24.59
CA THR A 320 28.94 -14.32 25.48
C THR A 320 30.12 -14.92 24.74
N GLU A 321 29.93 -15.50 23.55
CA GLU A 321 31.05 -15.99 22.71
C GLU A 321 31.75 -14.89 21.91
N LYS A 322 31.27 -13.62 21.95
CA LYS A 322 31.89 -12.47 21.31
C LYS A 322 32.94 -11.78 22.21
N SER A 323 33.05 -12.19 23.46
CA SER A 323 34.01 -11.68 24.45
C SER A 323 35.23 -12.61 24.53
#